data_aedc72ebc3b47ec2f2ca209c44721092
#
_entry.id   aedc72ebc3b47ec2f2ca209c44721092
#
_cell.length_a   1.000
_cell.length_b   1.000
_cell.length_c   1.000
_cell.angle_alpha   90.00
_cell.angle_beta   90.00
_cell.angle_gamma   90.00
#
_symmetry.space_group_name_H-M   'P 1'
#
loop_
_entity.id
_entity.type
_entity.pdbx_description
1 polymer ?
#
loop_
_entity_poly.entity_id
_entity_poly.type
_entity_poly.pdbx_seq_one_letter_code
_entity_poly.pdbx_strand_id
1 'polypeptide(L)'
;MNTNDRFAKYAGAAPVAQVKTETPTAATILGLIDDATAALDNAEVPYEGRILFVNPNTYKFIKGGVTRMVMNRDDNVNYNVEMFNDMQVITVPSGRFNTAVTINNSTTSAGAGGYTASGDAINYMIVHPSAILQVVKHQIPRIFSPEVNQEADAWKFDYRVYHDCWVKAQKTNGIYVSHA
;
A
#
# COMPACT_ATOMS: atom_id res chain seq x y z
N MET A 1 -9.10 -5.15 11.65
CA MET A 1 -8.64 -4.11 10.73
C MET A 1 -8.63 -4.64 9.31
N ASN A 2 -9.29 -3.98 8.39
CA ASN A 2 -9.32 -4.40 7.00
C ASN A 2 -7.99 -4.03 6.32
N THR A 3 -7.47 -4.88 5.43
CA THR A 3 -6.24 -4.59 4.67
C THR A 3 -6.34 -3.33 3.82
N ASN A 4 -7.54 -2.88 3.52
CA ASN A 4 -7.83 -1.68 2.73
C ASN A 4 -7.55 -0.37 3.49
N ASP A 5 -7.52 -0.41 4.82
CA ASP A 5 -7.30 0.74 5.69
C ASP A 5 -5.80 1.08 5.91
N ARG A 6 -4.88 0.21 5.50
CA ARG A 6 -3.44 0.39 5.76
C ARG A 6 -2.87 1.60 5.04
N PHE A 7 -3.17 1.75 3.76
CA PHE A 7 -2.64 2.88 2.98
C PHE A 7 -3.22 4.21 3.44
N ALA A 8 -4.49 4.25 3.83
CA ALA A 8 -5.10 5.43 4.43
C ALA A 8 -4.44 5.80 5.77
N LYS A 9 -4.10 4.82 6.61
CA LYS A 9 -3.33 5.05 7.84
C LYS A 9 -1.93 5.58 7.57
N TYR A 10 -1.24 5.03 6.57
CA TYR A 10 0.09 5.50 6.20
C TYR A 10 0.03 6.93 5.68
N ALA A 11 -0.94 7.23 4.80
CA ALA A 11 -1.13 8.57 4.28
C ALA A 11 -1.47 9.59 5.38
N GLY A 12 -2.37 9.23 6.31
CA GLY A 12 -2.74 10.08 7.43
C GLY A 12 -1.64 10.29 8.48
N ALA A 13 -0.62 9.41 8.51
CA ALA A 13 0.51 9.52 9.42
C ALA A 13 1.74 10.19 8.78
N ALA A 14 1.76 10.36 7.46
CA ALA A 14 2.86 11.00 6.75
C ALA A 14 2.96 12.50 7.15
N PRO A 15 4.19 13.05 7.30
CA PRO A 15 4.37 14.47 7.55
C PRO A 15 3.82 15.31 6.40
N VAL A 16 3.23 16.46 6.72
CA VAL A 16 2.65 17.38 5.70
C VAL A 16 3.66 17.76 4.62
N ALA A 17 4.94 17.88 4.97
CA ALA A 17 6.01 18.18 4.02
C ALA A 17 6.22 17.08 2.97
N GLN A 18 5.86 15.84 3.29
CA GLN A 18 6.02 14.66 2.44
C GLN A 18 4.70 14.18 1.82
N VAL A 19 3.62 14.95 1.98
CA VAL A 19 2.35 14.72 1.29
C VAL A 19 2.22 15.76 0.20
N LYS A 20 2.12 15.32 -1.05
CA LYS A 20 2.08 16.19 -2.24
C LYS A 20 0.88 15.89 -3.10
N THR A 21 0.21 16.94 -3.54
CA THR A 21 -0.84 16.87 -4.58
C THR A 21 -0.16 17.01 -5.93
N GLU A 22 -0.19 15.97 -6.73
CA GLU A 22 0.55 15.86 -7.99
C GLU A 22 -0.29 15.15 -9.04
N THR A 23 -0.12 15.55 -10.30
CA THR A 23 -0.73 14.85 -11.44
C THR A 23 0.38 14.23 -12.30
N PRO A 24 0.78 12.97 -12.03
CA PRO A 24 1.83 12.31 -12.78
C PRO A 24 1.46 12.12 -14.25
N THR A 25 2.42 12.37 -15.12
CA THR A 25 2.35 12.10 -16.55
C THR A 25 3.52 11.20 -16.98
N ALA A 26 3.48 10.66 -18.18
CA ALA A 26 4.57 9.84 -18.71
C ALA A 26 5.92 10.61 -18.80
N ALA A 27 5.87 11.94 -18.87
CA ALA A 27 7.07 12.77 -18.95
C ALA A 27 7.62 13.16 -17.56
N THR A 28 6.76 13.30 -16.57
CA THR A 28 7.11 13.85 -15.25
C THR A 28 7.32 12.82 -14.17
N ILE A 29 6.75 11.62 -14.31
CA ILE A 29 6.71 10.61 -13.24
C ILE A 29 8.08 10.23 -12.68
N LEU A 30 9.09 10.11 -13.53
CA LEU A 30 10.44 9.73 -13.08
C LEU A 30 11.04 10.84 -12.23
N GLY A 31 10.93 12.11 -12.67
CA GLY A 31 11.39 13.26 -11.88
C GLY A 31 10.66 13.40 -10.55
N LEU A 32 9.34 13.17 -10.53
CA LEU A 32 8.55 13.21 -9.28
C LEU A 32 8.99 12.14 -8.27
N ILE A 33 9.34 10.94 -8.75
CA ILE A 33 9.86 9.89 -7.86
C ILE A 33 11.27 10.25 -7.38
N ASP A 34 12.11 10.86 -8.21
CA ASP A 34 13.45 11.34 -7.82
C ASP A 34 13.35 12.45 -6.76
N ASP A 35 12.42 13.41 -6.93
CA ASP A 35 12.14 14.46 -5.95
C ASP A 35 11.63 13.87 -4.62
N ALA A 36 10.77 12.86 -4.69
CA ALA A 36 10.28 12.14 -3.51
C ALA A 36 11.41 11.41 -2.79
N THR A 37 12.33 10.80 -3.54
CA THR A 37 13.52 10.13 -2.99
C THR A 37 14.43 11.13 -2.31
N ALA A 38 14.70 12.28 -2.96
CA ALA A 38 15.50 13.36 -2.39
C ALA A 38 14.85 13.95 -1.10
N ALA A 39 13.52 14.06 -1.05
CA ALA A 39 12.83 14.50 0.16
C ALA A 39 13.02 13.52 1.33
N LEU A 40 13.02 12.21 1.07
CA LEU A 40 13.29 11.19 2.09
C LEU A 40 14.76 11.20 2.52
N ASP A 41 15.69 11.45 1.60
CA ASP A 41 17.14 11.56 1.91
C ASP A 41 17.40 12.78 2.80
N ASN A 42 16.79 13.92 2.50
CA ASN A 42 16.86 15.12 3.33
C ASN A 42 16.25 14.93 4.72
N ALA A 43 15.30 13.97 4.86
CA ALA A 43 14.68 13.58 6.13
C ALA A 43 15.48 12.48 6.86
N GLU A 44 16.70 12.17 6.43
CA GLU A 44 17.61 11.18 7.01
C GLU A 44 17.01 9.76 7.09
N VAL A 45 16.14 9.40 6.12
CA VAL A 45 15.57 8.06 6.00
C VAL A 45 16.57 7.15 5.28
N PRO A 46 16.88 5.95 5.82
CA PRO A 46 17.78 5.02 5.13
C PRO A 46 17.34 4.77 3.69
N TYR A 47 18.31 4.71 2.79
CA TYR A 47 18.07 4.47 1.37
C TYR A 47 17.65 3.02 1.10
N GLU A 48 18.30 2.08 1.78
CA GLU A 48 18.10 0.66 1.59
C GLU A 48 16.72 0.19 2.11
N GLY A 49 16.07 -0.66 1.33
CA GLY A 49 14.82 -1.31 1.72
C GLY A 49 13.56 -0.46 1.57
N ARG A 50 13.63 0.70 0.92
CA ARG A 50 12.44 1.49 0.57
C ARG A 50 11.56 0.69 -0.40
N ILE A 51 10.25 0.80 -0.24
CA ILE A 51 9.25 0.14 -1.10
C ILE A 51 8.43 1.22 -1.78
N LEU A 52 8.29 1.12 -3.10
CA LEU A 52 7.48 1.99 -3.92
C LEU A 52 6.14 1.32 -4.24
N PHE A 53 5.06 1.78 -3.61
CA PHE A 53 3.70 1.40 -3.95
C PHE A 53 3.16 2.32 -5.04
N VAL A 54 2.55 1.77 -6.07
CA VAL A 54 2.06 2.54 -7.23
C VAL A 54 0.66 2.14 -7.64
N ASN A 55 -0.12 3.12 -8.05
CA ASN A 55 -1.38 2.91 -8.74
C ASN A 55 -1.13 2.29 -10.13
N PRO A 56 -1.95 1.38 -10.64
CA PRO A 56 -1.79 0.77 -11.96
C PRO A 56 -1.71 1.77 -13.12
N ASN A 57 -2.39 2.92 -13.01
CA ASN A 57 -2.31 3.97 -14.03
C ASN A 57 -0.95 4.68 -14.02
N THR A 58 -0.44 5.01 -12.83
CA THR A 58 0.89 5.59 -12.66
C THR A 58 2.00 4.61 -13.06
N TYR A 59 1.80 3.32 -12.79
CA TYR A 59 2.74 2.27 -13.19
C TYR A 59 2.92 2.19 -14.72
N LYS A 60 1.87 2.44 -15.51
CA LYS A 60 1.99 2.54 -16.97
C LYS A 60 2.96 3.64 -17.40
N PHE A 61 2.96 4.77 -16.70
CA PHE A 61 3.86 5.88 -16.98
C PHE A 61 5.31 5.53 -16.64
N ILE A 62 5.54 4.85 -15.51
CA ILE A 62 6.88 4.35 -15.14
C ILE A 62 7.39 3.38 -16.20
N LYS A 63 6.58 2.39 -16.61
CA LYS A 63 6.94 1.46 -17.68
C LYS A 63 7.32 2.18 -18.98
N GLY A 64 6.51 3.16 -19.38
CA GLY A 64 6.78 3.95 -20.59
C GLY A 64 8.08 4.75 -20.50
N GLY A 65 8.41 5.30 -19.34
CA GLY A 65 9.65 6.03 -19.11
C GLY A 65 10.88 5.13 -19.13
N VAL A 66 10.83 4.00 -18.46
CA VAL A 66 11.95 3.03 -18.39
C VAL A 66 12.18 2.33 -19.72
N THR A 67 11.12 1.97 -20.46
CA THR A 67 11.24 1.30 -21.77
C THR A 67 11.99 2.15 -22.79
N ARG A 68 11.90 3.48 -22.70
CA ARG A 68 12.70 4.38 -23.56
C ARG A 68 14.22 4.29 -23.30
N MET A 69 14.63 3.89 -22.10
CA MET A 69 16.04 3.73 -21.73
C MET A 69 16.63 2.35 -22.09
N VAL A 70 15.78 1.33 -22.23
CA VAL A 70 16.19 -0.07 -22.43
C VAL A 70 15.93 -0.55 -23.87
N MET A 71 15.79 0.32 -24.84
CA MET A 71 15.76 -0.09 -26.23
C MET A 71 17.15 -0.51 -26.72
N ASN A 72 17.63 -1.66 -26.24
CA ASN A 72 18.67 -2.40 -26.94
C ASN A 72 18.72 -3.88 -26.49
N ARG A 73 18.54 -4.75 -27.46
CA ARG A 73 18.88 -6.17 -27.50
C ARG A 73 17.93 -7.17 -26.85
N ASP A 74 17.54 -8.06 -27.72
CA ASP A 74 16.87 -9.35 -27.61
C ASP A 74 15.34 -9.30 -27.62
N ASP A 75 14.78 -10.17 -28.50
CA ASP A 75 13.37 -10.35 -28.84
C ASP A 75 12.42 -10.69 -27.66
N ASN A 76 12.89 -10.62 -26.43
CA ASN A 76 12.12 -10.92 -25.23
C ASN A 76 12.11 -9.71 -24.28
N VAL A 77 11.33 -8.69 -24.64
CA VAL A 77 11.21 -7.49 -23.81
C VAL A 77 10.30 -7.77 -22.62
N ASN A 78 10.88 -7.98 -21.45
CA ASN A 78 10.13 -8.03 -20.20
C ASN A 78 9.75 -6.60 -19.78
N TYR A 79 8.49 -6.22 -19.99
CA TYR A 79 7.95 -4.91 -19.65
C TYR A 79 7.63 -4.74 -18.16
N ASN A 80 8.06 -5.67 -17.32
CA ASN A 80 7.81 -5.57 -15.86
C ASN A 80 8.97 -4.83 -15.20
N VAL A 81 8.63 -3.71 -14.53
CA VAL A 81 9.58 -2.96 -13.70
C VAL A 81 9.40 -3.46 -12.25
N GLU A 82 10.25 -4.38 -11.84
CA GLU A 82 10.21 -4.96 -10.49
C GLU A 82 10.96 -4.08 -9.47
N MET A 83 11.97 -3.37 -9.94
CA MET A 83 12.77 -2.46 -9.13
C MET A 83 12.97 -1.13 -9.86
N PHE A 84 12.89 -0.03 -9.13
CA PHE A 84 13.17 1.32 -9.59
C PHE A 84 13.93 2.10 -8.50
N ASN A 85 15.08 2.69 -8.81
CA ASN A 85 15.98 3.38 -7.84
C ASN A 85 16.23 2.51 -6.58
N ASP A 86 16.60 1.24 -6.76
CA ASP A 86 16.79 0.24 -5.70
C ASP A 86 15.56 -0.01 -4.80
N MET A 87 14.41 0.55 -5.15
CA MET A 87 13.14 0.31 -4.47
C MET A 87 12.36 -0.80 -5.17
N GLN A 88 11.82 -1.74 -4.39
CA GLN A 88 10.87 -2.71 -4.90
C GLN A 88 9.57 -2.01 -5.30
N VAL A 89 9.10 -2.24 -6.53
CA VAL A 89 7.86 -1.66 -7.05
C VAL A 89 6.70 -2.63 -6.84
N ILE A 90 5.67 -2.19 -6.13
CA ILE A 90 4.47 -2.97 -5.85
C ILE A 90 3.24 -2.22 -6.36
N THR A 91 2.51 -2.84 -7.28
CA THR A 91 1.25 -2.27 -7.78
C THR A 91 0.11 -2.53 -6.81
N VAL A 92 -0.65 -1.47 -6.50
CA VAL A 92 -1.81 -1.54 -5.61
C VAL A 92 -3.06 -1.15 -6.38
N PRO A 93 -4.13 -1.97 -6.38
CA PRO A 93 -5.38 -1.62 -7.05
C PRO A 93 -5.93 -0.27 -6.56
N SER A 94 -6.39 0.59 -7.47
CA SER A 94 -6.85 1.96 -7.17
C SER A 94 -7.98 2.01 -6.13
N GLY A 95 -8.87 1.02 -6.12
CA GLY A 95 -9.94 0.94 -5.11
C GLY A 95 -9.46 0.74 -3.67
N ARG A 96 -8.18 0.39 -3.46
CA ARG A 96 -7.55 0.20 -2.14
C ARG A 96 -6.47 1.23 -1.84
N PHE A 97 -6.24 2.17 -2.76
CA PHE A 97 -5.12 3.10 -2.72
C PHE A 97 -5.64 4.53 -2.63
N ASN A 98 -6.19 4.87 -1.46
CA ASN A 98 -6.81 6.17 -1.17
C ASN A 98 -6.27 6.73 0.14
N THR A 99 -6.30 8.05 0.28
CA THR A 99 -5.81 8.76 1.46
C THR A 99 -6.72 8.59 2.67
N ALA A 100 -8.00 8.30 2.47
CA ALA A 100 -8.95 8.00 3.53
C ALA A 100 -9.94 6.90 3.13
N VAL A 101 -10.48 6.22 4.13
CA VAL A 101 -11.44 5.12 3.96
C VAL A 101 -12.51 5.23 5.05
N THR A 102 -13.77 5.15 4.67
CA THR A 102 -14.89 5.02 5.60
C THR A 102 -15.28 3.56 5.74
N ILE A 103 -15.28 3.04 6.95
CA ILE A 103 -15.69 1.66 7.25
C ILE A 103 -17.18 1.65 7.52
N ASN A 104 -17.92 0.84 6.77
CA ASN A 104 -19.34 0.62 6.95
C ASN A 104 -19.53 -0.53 7.95
N ASN A 105 -20.12 -0.23 9.11
CA ASN A 105 -20.32 -1.19 10.20
C ASN A 105 -21.64 -1.97 10.12
N SER A 106 -22.33 -1.93 8.98
CA SER A 106 -23.63 -2.59 8.70
C SER A 106 -24.80 -2.27 9.65
N THR A 107 -24.69 -1.27 10.50
CA THR A 107 -25.78 -0.84 11.38
C THR A 107 -26.80 0.08 10.70
N THR A 108 -26.45 0.65 9.57
CA THR A 108 -27.36 1.44 8.73
C THR A 108 -27.83 0.59 7.55
N SER A 109 -29.11 0.62 7.27
CA SER A 109 -29.84 -0.23 6.32
C SER A 109 -29.39 -0.22 4.84
N ALA A 110 -28.31 0.43 4.51
CA ALA A 110 -27.86 0.61 3.12
C ALA A 110 -26.67 -0.25 2.70
N GLY A 111 -26.12 -1.12 3.55
CA GLY A 111 -24.96 -1.89 3.14
C GLY A 111 -24.58 -3.01 4.08
N ALA A 112 -24.42 -4.17 3.52
CA ALA A 112 -23.91 -5.37 4.20
C ALA A 112 -22.43 -5.23 4.54
N GLY A 113 -22.03 -4.30 5.40
CA GLY A 113 -20.65 -4.12 5.79
C GLY A 113 -19.73 -3.69 4.62
N GLY A 114 -18.45 -3.52 4.89
CA GLY A 114 -17.47 -3.16 3.85
C GLY A 114 -16.79 -1.83 4.11
N TYR A 115 -16.23 -1.24 3.06
CA TYR A 115 -15.58 0.07 3.12
C TYR A 115 -15.91 0.89 1.87
N THR A 116 -15.85 2.20 2.03
CA THR A 116 -15.97 3.16 0.91
C THR A 116 -14.71 4.02 0.91
N ALA A 117 -14.11 4.19 -0.26
CA ALA A 117 -13.02 5.15 -0.44
C ALA A 117 -13.59 6.56 -0.24
N SER A 118 -12.97 7.35 0.65
CA SER A 118 -13.47 8.67 1.03
C SER A 118 -12.41 9.77 0.95
N GLY A 119 -11.24 9.49 0.46
CA GLY A 119 -10.18 10.47 0.26
C GLY A 119 -9.72 10.52 -1.19
N ASP A 120 -8.64 11.25 -1.41
CA ASP A 120 -8.02 11.39 -2.72
C ASP A 120 -7.33 10.09 -3.14
N ALA A 121 -7.32 9.83 -4.45
CA ALA A 121 -6.62 8.69 -5.00
C ALA A 121 -5.11 8.89 -4.89
N ILE A 122 -4.41 7.91 -4.32
CA ILE A 122 -2.95 7.94 -4.23
C ILE A 122 -2.36 7.53 -5.57
N ASN A 123 -1.43 8.32 -6.09
CA ASN A 123 -0.69 8.03 -7.30
C ASN A 123 0.45 7.04 -7.04
N TYR A 124 1.30 7.39 -6.08
CA TYR A 124 2.36 6.52 -5.57
C TYR A 124 2.66 6.87 -4.10
N MET A 125 3.27 5.94 -3.41
CA MET A 125 3.68 6.08 -2.02
C MET A 125 5.03 5.38 -1.82
N ILE A 126 5.99 6.06 -1.24
CA ILE A 126 7.27 5.45 -0.85
C ILE A 126 7.23 5.23 0.66
N VAL A 127 7.56 4.02 1.08
CA VAL A 127 7.53 3.65 2.50
C VAL A 127 8.81 2.91 2.86
N HIS A 128 9.43 3.34 3.95
CA HIS A 128 10.53 2.60 4.55
C HIS A 128 9.98 1.66 5.66
N PRO A 129 10.34 0.37 5.68
CA PRO A 129 9.79 -0.61 6.63
C PRO A 129 9.98 -0.24 8.10
N SER A 130 11.02 0.51 8.45
CA SER A 130 11.24 0.96 9.83
C SER A 130 10.13 1.86 10.38
N ALA A 131 9.37 2.54 9.50
CA ALA A 131 8.25 3.40 9.88
C ALA A 131 7.01 2.61 10.29
N ILE A 132 6.87 1.38 9.78
CA ILE A 132 5.67 0.56 9.94
C ILE A 132 5.92 -0.51 10.99
N LEU A 133 4.90 -0.77 11.80
CA LEU A 133 4.86 -1.87 12.75
C LEU A 133 3.58 -2.65 12.52
N GLN A 134 3.71 -3.89 12.05
CA GLN A 134 2.61 -4.84 11.99
C GLN A 134 2.70 -5.81 13.15
N VAL A 135 1.63 -5.92 13.94
CA VAL A 135 1.55 -6.81 15.09
C VAL A 135 0.37 -7.75 14.91
N VAL A 136 0.64 -9.04 15.05
CA VAL A 136 -0.39 -10.07 15.18
C VAL A 136 -0.50 -10.41 16.67
N LYS A 137 -1.61 -10.00 17.30
CA LYS A 137 -1.82 -10.20 18.72
C LYS A 137 -2.35 -11.61 19.03
N HIS A 138 -3.18 -12.14 18.16
CA HIS A 138 -3.87 -13.39 18.40
C HIS A 138 -4.19 -14.07 17.07
N GLN A 139 -3.78 -15.32 16.95
CA GLN A 139 -4.07 -16.16 15.80
C GLN A 139 -4.36 -17.58 16.30
N ILE A 140 -5.62 -17.97 16.31
CA ILE A 140 -6.03 -19.30 16.77
C ILE A 140 -6.93 -19.94 15.72
N PRO A 141 -6.47 -21.02 15.07
CA PRO A 141 -7.34 -21.96 14.38
C PRO A 141 -7.97 -22.91 15.41
N ARG A 142 -9.24 -23.19 15.29
CA ARG A 142 -9.96 -24.21 16.06
C ARG A 142 -10.61 -25.17 15.10
N ILE A 143 -10.46 -26.46 15.38
CA ILE A 143 -11.06 -27.54 14.60
C ILE A 143 -11.94 -28.33 15.55
N PHE A 144 -13.21 -28.46 15.21
CA PHE A 144 -14.18 -29.25 15.96
C PHE A 144 -14.54 -30.49 15.15
N SER A 145 -14.46 -31.67 15.78
CA SER A 145 -14.92 -32.92 15.19
C SER A 145 -16.46 -32.96 15.17
N PRO A 146 -17.07 -33.80 14.34
CA PRO A 146 -18.52 -33.96 14.33
C PRO A 146 -19.11 -34.28 15.70
N GLU A 147 -18.40 -35.02 16.52
CA GLU A 147 -18.85 -35.41 17.88
C GLU A 147 -18.95 -34.20 18.84
N VAL A 148 -18.16 -33.13 18.60
CA VAL A 148 -18.11 -31.91 19.43
C VAL A 148 -18.98 -30.82 18.83
N ASN A 149 -19.24 -30.88 17.52
CA ASN A 149 -20.04 -29.89 16.83
C ASN A 149 -21.52 -30.12 17.04
N GLN A 150 -22.15 -29.34 17.93
CA GLN A 150 -23.56 -29.49 18.28
C GLN A 150 -24.52 -28.93 17.20
N GLU A 151 -24.02 -28.22 16.18
CA GLU A 151 -24.85 -27.58 15.17
C GLU A 151 -25.11 -28.49 13.95
N ALA A 152 -24.17 -29.39 13.65
CA ALA A 152 -24.24 -30.29 12.52
C ALA A 152 -23.27 -31.47 12.69
N ASP A 153 -23.61 -32.64 12.13
CA ASP A 153 -22.69 -33.78 12.02
C ASP A 153 -21.64 -33.54 10.93
N ALA A 154 -20.79 -32.55 11.17
CA ALA A 154 -19.77 -32.11 10.25
C ALA A 154 -18.56 -31.48 10.97
N TRP A 155 -17.40 -31.51 10.34
CA TRP A 155 -16.23 -30.79 10.80
C TRP A 155 -16.43 -29.29 10.72
N LYS A 156 -16.19 -28.56 11.84
CA LYS A 156 -16.26 -27.11 11.91
C LYS A 156 -14.86 -26.52 12.09
N PHE A 157 -14.53 -25.56 11.23
CA PHE A 157 -13.26 -24.84 11.26
C PHE A 157 -13.51 -23.38 11.63
N ASP A 158 -13.04 -22.96 12.78
CA ASP A 158 -13.07 -21.57 13.23
C ASP A 158 -11.68 -20.98 13.14
N TYR A 159 -11.55 -19.83 12.53
CA TYR A 159 -10.31 -19.08 12.45
C TYR A 159 -10.48 -17.67 12.98
N ARG A 160 -9.68 -17.30 13.99
CA ARG A 160 -9.71 -15.97 14.57
C ARG A 160 -8.31 -15.35 14.49
N VAL A 161 -8.22 -14.17 13.87
CA VAL A 161 -7.00 -13.35 13.80
C VAL A 161 -7.30 -11.95 14.31
N TYR A 162 -6.47 -11.48 15.25
CA TYR A 162 -6.38 -10.08 15.63
C TYR A 162 -5.01 -9.56 15.22
N HIS A 163 -4.99 -8.68 14.24
CA HIS A 163 -3.78 -8.00 13.80
C HIS A 163 -4.06 -6.53 13.61
N ASP A 164 -3.05 -5.71 13.80
CA ASP A 164 -3.11 -4.29 13.52
C ASP A 164 -1.80 -3.80 12.93
N CYS A 165 -1.85 -2.61 12.35
CA CYS A 165 -0.72 -1.96 11.72
C CYS A 165 -0.64 -0.52 12.22
N TRP A 166 0.53 -0.15 12.75
CA TRP A 166 0.79 1.20 13.24
C TRP A 166 1.95 1.84 12.51
N VAL A 167 1.94 3.17 12.49
CA VAL A 167 3.10 3.96 12.10
C VAL A 167 3.78 4.45 13.38
N LYS A 168 5.10 4.28 13.46
CA LYS A 168 5.88 4.74 14.60
C LYS A 168 5.99 6.26 14.58
N ALA A 169 5.60 6.92 15.67
CA ALA A 169 5.57 8.38 15.76
C ALA A 169 6.92 9.04 15.47
N GLN A 170 8.05 8.40 15.88
CA GLN A 170 9.39 8.92 15.64
C GLN A 170 9.94 8.62 14.22
N LYS A 171 9.20 7.85 13.40
CA LYS A 171 9.64 7.39 12.07
C LYS A 171 8.66 7.73 10.96
N THR A 172 7.75 8.69 11.21
CA THR A 172 6.75 9.15 10.22
C THR A 172 7.41 9.69 8.96
N ASN A 173 8.61 10.28 9.07
CA ASN A 173 9.41 10.73 7.92
C ASN A 173 9.74 9.61 6.91
N GLY A 174 9.60 8.34 7.29
CA GLY A 174 9.82 7.21 6.39
C GLY A 174 8.66 6.96 5.41
N ILE A 175 7.69 7.86 5.32
CA ILE A 175 6.52 7.74 4.44
C ILE A 175 6.39 9.00 3.58
N TYR A 176 6.39 8.83 2.26
CA TYR A 176 6.09 9.88 1.28
C TYR A 176 4.85 9.50 0.49
N VAL A 177 3.95 10.46 0.27
CA VAL A 177 2.65 10.24 -0.40
C VAL A 177 2.44 11.27 -1.50
N SER A 178 2.16 10.79 -2.70
CA SER A 178 1.66 11.60 -3.82
C SER A 178 0.21 11.19 -4.10
N HIS A 179 -0.69 12.16 -4.10
CA HIS A 179 -2.12 11.94 -4.39
C HIS A 179 -2.64 12.92 -5.46
N ALA A 180 -3.82 12.63 -6.00
CA ALA A 180 -4.46 13.46 -7.02
C ALA A 180 -5.04 14.75 -6.42
#